data_df35c2a12569a3fe26850241ebae7e68
#
_entry.id   df35c2a12569a3fe26850241ebae7e68
#
_cell.length_a   1.000
_cell.length_b   1.000
_cell.length_c   1.000
_cell.angle_alpha   90.00
_cell.angle_beta   90.00
_cell.angle_gamma   90.00
#
_symmetry.space_group_name_H-M   'P 1'
#
loop_
_entity.id
_entity.type
_entity.pdbx_description
1 polymer ?
#
loop_
_entity_poly.entity_id
_entity_poly.type
_entity_poly.pdbx_seq_one_letter_code
_entity_poly.pdbx_strand_id
1 'polypeptide(L)'
;IVDEAQNLSRDAIEELRMLSNFQFGNQALLQSFLIGQPELREMLLSRSLEQLRQRVIASYHLGPMDREETRRYVEHRLTKVGWTGAHPKFDDDAFDELYQWTSGTPRRINLLCNRVLLSTFLTGGTEITASAVARIAMEIRAEIGEAFPAPHTPEPPVATISSTPVSESRP
;
A
#
# COMPACT_ATOMS: atom_id res chain seq x y z
N ILE A 1 5.18 -17.46 5.04
CA ILE A 1 5.01 -15.98 4.99
C ILE A 1 5.17 -15.47 6.40
N VAL A 2 6.01 -14.48 6.59
CA VAL A 2 6.20 -13.78 7.87
C VAL A 2 5.77 -12.33 7.64
N ASP A 3 4.74 -11.91 8.35
CA ASP A 3 4.26 -10.53 8.34
C ASP A 3 4.86 -9.73 9.49
N GLU A 4 4.92 -8.40 9.35
CA GLU A 4 5.57 -7.50 10.33
C GLU A 4 7.02 -7.91 10.64
N ALA A 5 7.75 -8.35 9.62
CA ALA A 5 9.08 -8.95 9.77
C ALA A 5 10.14 -8.01 10.37
N GLN A 6 9.91 -6.68 10.39
CA GLN A 6 10.76 -5.72 11.11
C GLN A 6 10.75 -5.94 12.62
N ASN A 7 9.75 -6.65 13.17
CA ASN A 7 9.65 -6.96 14.60
C ASN A 7 10.39 -8.25 15.00
N LEU A 8 10.96 -8.96 14.02
CA LEU A 8 11.74 -10.17 14.32
C LEU A 8 13.02 -9.84 15.07
N SER A 9 13.34 -10.66 16.07
CA SER A 9 14.65 -10.63 16.69
C SER A 9 15.74 -11.11 15.73
N ARG A 10 17.00 -10.74 15.98
CA ARG A 10 18.14 -11.23 15.19
C ARG A 10 18.21 -12.75 15.17
N ASP A 11 17.94 -13.39 16.31
CA ASP A 11 17.99 -14.84 16.44
C ASP A 11 16.91 -15.50 15.57
N ALA A 12 15.69 -14.95 15.56
CA ALA A 12 14.61 -15.44 14.70
C ALA A 12 14.94 -15.28 13.21
N ILE A 13 15.59 -14.18 12.83
CA ILE A 13 16.05 -13.98 11.44
C ILE A 13 17.13 -14.99 11.07
N GLU A 14 18.05 -15.28 11.99
CA GLU A 14 19.11 -16.26 11.77
C GLU A 14 18.55 -17.68 11.65
N GLU A 15 17.52 -18.03 12.43
CA GLU A 15 16.80 -19.29 12.28
C GLU A 15 16.11 -19.41 10.91
N LEU A 16 15.46 -18.34 10.44
CA LEU A 16 14.89 -18.32 9.09
C LEU A 16 15.95 -18.51 8.00
N ARG A 17 17.13 -17.92 8.20
CA ARG A 17 18.28 -18.13 7.31
C ARG A 17 18.72 -19.60 7.32
N MET A 18 18.79 -20.23 8.49
CA MET A 18 19.12 -21.64 8.62
C MET A 18 18.09 -22.53 7.96
N LEU A 19 16.80 -22.26 8.17
CA LEU A 19 15.70 -22.97 7.54
C LEU A 19 15.72 -22.89 6.00
N SER A 20 16.13 -21.75 5.45
CA SER A 20 16.27 -21.57 4.01
C SER A 20 17.35 -22.43 3.36
N ASN A 21 18.23 -23.05 4.18
CA ASN A 21 19.29 -23.95 3.70
C ASN A 21 18.80 -25.39 3.49
N PHE A 22 17.60 -25.72 3.98
CA PHE A 22 17.11 -27.09 3.83
C PHE A 22 16.76 -27.37 2.37
N GLN A 23 17.48 -28.33 1.81
CA GLN A 23 17.31 -28.75 0.42
C GLN A 23 17.09 -30.27 0.39
N PHE A 24 16.30 -30.71 -0.58
CA PHE A 24 16.20 -32.11 -0.96
C PHE A 24 16.68 -32.26 -2.40
N GLY A 25 17.85 -32.86 -2.58
CA GLY A 25 18.55 -32.82 -3.86
C GLY A 25 18.89 -31.38 -4.25
N ASN A 26 18.42 -30.94 -5.41
CA ASN A 26 18.63 -29.58 -5.93
C ASN A 26 17.43 -28.64 -5.67
N GLN A 27 16.45 -29.06 -4.85
CA GLN A 27 15.24 -28.28 -4.59
C GLN A 27 15.26 -27.69 -3.17
N ALA A 28 15.04 -26.40 -3.05
CA ALA A 28 14.81 -25.74 -1.77
C ALA A 28 13.46 -26.21 -1.22
N LEU A 29 13.45 -26.73 0.01
CA LEU A 29 12.25 -27.20 0.68
C LEU A 29 11.41 -26.07 1.25
N LEU A 30 12.01 -24.93 1.52
CA LEU A 30 11.34 -23.77 2.11
C LEU A 30 11.70 -22.50 1.34
N GLN A 31 10.66 -21.78 0.94
CA GLN A 31 10.77 -20.41 0.46
C GLN A 31 10.05 -19.48 1.43
N SER A 32 10.75 -18.46 1.92
CA SER A 32 10.21 -17.51 2.88
C SER A 32 9.87 -16.21 2.19
N PHE A 33 8.66 -15.69 2.47
CA PHE A 33 8.26 -14.34 2.12
C PHE A 33 8.25 -13.50 3.39
N LEU A 34 9.07 -12.44 3.41
CA LEU A 34 9.10 -11.48 4.49
C LEU A 34 8.33 -10.24 4.04
N ILE A 35 7.31 -9.89 4.79
CA ILE A 35 6.50 -8.69 4.59
C ILE A 35 6.74 -7.80 5.79
N GLY A 36 6.94 -6.51 5.56
CA GLY A 36 7.19 -5.57 6.66
C GLY A 36 7.15 -4.12 6.19
N GLN A 37 7.24 -3.24 7.14
CA GLN A 37 7.29 -1.80 6.93
C GLN A 37 8.67 -1.36 6.39
N PRO A 38 8.86 -0.09 5.98
CA PRO A 38 10.13 0.41 5.43
C PRO A 38 11.35 0.12 6.31
N GLU A 39 11.16 0.02 7.63
CA GLU A 39 12.21 -0.32 8.61
C GLU A 39 12.80 -1.71 8.36
N LEU A 40 12.03 -2.66 7.81
CA LEU A 40 12.54 -3.95 7.39
C LEU A 40 13.66 -3.80 6.35
N ARG A 41 13.50 -2.86 5.41
CA ARG A 41 14.53 -2.57 4.41
C ARG A 41 15.80 -2.04 5.04
N GLU A 42 15.67 -1.10 5.99
CA GLU A 42 16.82 -0.55 6.71
C GLU A 42 17.53 -1.63 7.52
N MET A 43 16.76 -2.48 8.19
CA MET A 43 17.27 -3.62 8.94
C MET A 43 18.03 -4.59 8.04
N LEU A 44 17.52 -4.93 6.85
CA LEU A 44 18.18 -5.79 5.87
C LEU A 44 19.46 -5.18 5.29
N LEU A 45 19.56 -3.85 5.24
CA LEU A 45 20.77 -3.14 4.78
C LEU A 45 21.86 -3.09 5.85
N SER A 46 21.56 -3.45 7.10
CA SER A 46 22.54 -3.48 8.18
C SER A 46 23.63 -4.53 7.93
N ARG A 47 24.85 -4.26 8.36
CA ARG A 47 25.99 -5.21 8.24
C ARG A 47 25.71 -6.55 8.91
N SER A 48 24.93 -6.55 9.98
CA SER A 48 24.58 -7.76 10.72
C SER A 48 23.72 -8.75 9.94
N LEU A 49 23.00 -8.31 8.92
CA LEU A 49 22.13 -9.15 8.12
C LEU A 49 22.60 -9.33 6.65
N GLU A 50 23.85 -9.02 6.39
CA GLU A 50 24.44 -9.14 5.05
C GLU A 50 24.31 -10.56 4.47
N GLN A 51 24.47 -11.60 5.27
CA GLN A 51 24.33 -12.98 4.85
C GLN A 51 22.88 -13.34 4.46
N LEU A 52 21.88 -12.79 5.17
CA LEU A 52 20.49 -12.94 4.77
C LEU A 52 20.21 -12.19 3.48
N ARG A 53 20.69 -10.95 3.37
CA ARG A 53 20.51 -10.11 2.18
C ARG A 53 21.02 -10.78 0.91
N GLN A 54 22.16 -11.47 0.98
CA GLN A 54 22.73 -12.20 -0.17
C GLN A 54 21.84 -13.36 -0.65
N ARG A 55 20.86 -13.79 0.16
CA ARG A 55 19.89 -14.84 -0.18
C ARG A 55 18.54 -14.33 -0.61
N VAL A 56 18.31 -13.02 -0.50
CA VAL A 56 17.07 -12.39 -0.98
C VAL A 56 17.11 -12.41 -2.51
N ILE A 57 16.23 -13.24 -3.10
CA ILE A 57 16.14 -13.41 -4.54
C ILE A 57 15.47 -12.20 -5.18
N ALA A 58 14.46 -11.63 -4.52
CA ALA A 58 13.73 -10.46 -4.97
C ALA A 58 13.29 -9.59 -3.80
N SER A 59 13.32 -8.29 -3.99
CA SER A 59 12.80 -7.30 -3.05
C SER A 59 11.92 -6.34 -3.81
N TYR A 60 10.74 -6.08 -3.30
CA TYR A 60 9.78 -5.16 -3.88
C TYR A 60 9.29 -4.18 -2.84
N HIS A 61 9.21 -2.91 -3.21
CA HIS A 61 8.66 -1.85 -2.36
C HIS A 61 7.28 -1.46 -2.89
N LEU A 62 6.26 -1.67 -2.05
CA LEU A 62 4.90 -1.25 -2.34
C LEU A 62 4.72 0.20 -1.88
N GLY A 63 4.65 1.11 -2.84
CA GLY A 63 4.26 2.49 -2.59
C GLY A 63 2.74 2.63 -2.41
N PRO A 64 2.26 3.83 -2.05
CA PRO A 64 0.84 4.14 -2.12
C PRO A 64 0.34 4.03 -3.57
N MET A 65 -0.94 3.78 -3.73
CA MET A 65 -1.60 3.75 -5.04
C MET A 65 -1.59 5.13 -5.67
N ASP A 66 -1.49 5.18 -7.00
CA ASP A 66 -1.71 6.40 -7.74
C ASP A 66 -3.23 6.77 -7.81
N ARG A 67 -3.54 7.88 -8.48
CA ARG A 67 -4.93 8.38 -8.59
C ARG A 67 -5.85 7.37 -9.30
N GLU A 68 -5.38 6.81 -10.40
CA GLU A 68 -6.15 5.85 -11.21
C GLU A 68 -6.31 4.51 -10.48
N GLU A 69 -5.27 4.06 -9.82
CA GLU A 69 -5.30 2.86 -8.98
C GLU A 69 -6.23 3.03 -7.78
N THR A 70 -6.24 4.23 -7.16
CA THR A 70 -7.16 4.57 -6.06
C THR A 70 -8.62 4.45 -6.52
N ARG A 71 -8.95 5.01 -7.69
CA ARG A 71 -10.29 4.89 -8.29
C ARG A 71 -10.66 3.43 -8.51
N ARG A 72 -9.81 2.68 -9.22
CA ARG A 72 -10.03 1.25 -9.50
C ARG A 72 -10.18 0.42 -8.23
N TYR A 73 -9.43 0.75 -7.20
CA TYR A 73 -9.51 0.09 -5.91
C TYR A 73 -10.88 0.29 -5.24
N VAL A 74 -11.38 1.53 -5.21
CA VAL A 74 -12.70 1.84 -4.64
C VAL A 74 -13.81 1.16 -5.45
N GLU A 75 -13.81 1.30 -6.77
CA GLU A 75 -14.78 0.67 -7.67
C GLU A 75 -14.79 -0.85 -7.52
N HIS A 76 -13.60 -1.47 -7.48
CA HIS A 76 -13.47 -2.91 -7.28
C HIS A 76 -14.09 -3.37 -5.96
N ARG A 77 -13.81 -2.67 -4.87
CA ARG A 77 -14.37 -3.02 -3.55
C ARG A 77 -15.88 -2.89 -3.50
N LEU A 78 -16.41 -1.82 -4.08
CA LEU A 78 -17.86 -1.59 -4.15
C LEU A 78 -18.55 -2.65 -5.03
N THR A 79 -17.97 -3.00 -6.17
CA THR A 79 -18.47 -4.05 -7.05
C THR A 79 -18.56 -5.41 -6.35
N LYS A 80 -17.60 -5.74 -5.48
CA LYS A 80 -17.64 -7.00 -4.69
C LYS A 80 -18.84 -7.11 -3.76
N VAL A 81 -19.46 -6.00 -3.39
CA VAL A 81 -20.68 -5.96 -2.56
C VAL A 81 -21.94 -5.62 -3.37
N GLY A 82 -21.86 -5.75 -4.69
CA GLY A 82 -23.04 -5.61 -5.59
C GLY A 82 -23.27 -4.19 -6.10
N TRP A 83 -22.35 -3.25 -5.93
CA TRP A 83 -22.49 -1.93 -6.52
C TRP A 83 -22.38 -1.99 -8.05
N THR A 84 -23.30 -1.34 -8.74
CA THR A 84 -23.39 -1.32 -10.21
C THR A 84 -22.94 0.01 -10.83
N GLY A 85 -22.45 0.95 -10.02
CA GLY A 85 -22.10 2.31 -10.46
C GLY A 85 -23.26 3.31 -10.39
N ALA A 86 -24.47 2.84 -10.13
CA ALA A 86 -25.66 3.69 -10.18
C ALA A 86 -25.99 4.37 -8.84
N HIS A 87 -25.92 3.63 -7.73
CA HIS A 87 -26.34 4.12 -6.42
C HIS A 87 -25.44 3.60 -5.30
N PRO A 88 -24.74 4.48 -4.55
CA PRO A 88 -24.55 5.89 -4.87
C PRO A 88 -23.67 6.09 -6.10
N LYS A 89 -23.93 7.13 -6.87
CA LYS A 89 -23.04 7.55 -7.97
C LYS A 89 -21.90 8.36 -7.41
N PHE A 90 -20.69 8.06 -7.83
CA PHE A 90 -19.51 8.89 -7.53
C PHE A 90 -19.27 9.83 -8.71
N ASP A 91 -19.10 11.11 -8.42
CA ASP A 91 -18.57 12.06 -9.39
C ASP A 91 -17.07 11.84 -9.61
N ASP A 92 -16.58 12.16 -10.80
CA ASP A 92 -15.15 12.03 -11.11
C ASP A 92 -14.30 12.85 -10.16
N ASP A 93 -14.71 14.09 -9.86
CA ASP A 93 -14.04 14.97 -8.90
C ASP A 93 -14.04 14.41 -7.47
N ALA A 94 -15.01 13.56 -7.13
CA ALA A 94 -15.03 12.88 -5.82
C ALA A 94 -13.88 11.87 -5.66
N PHE A 95 -13.51 11.17 -6.73
CA PHE A 95 -12.34 10.29 -6.70
C PHE A 95 -11.04 11.07 -6.58
N ASP A 96 -10.99 12.24 -7.20
CA ASP A 96 -9.84 13.13 -7.10
C ASP A 96 -9.66 13.65 -5.68
N GLU A 97 -10.74 14.07 -5.06
CA GLU A 97 -10.74 14.52 -3.68
C GLU A 97 -10.37 13.39 -2.71
N LEU A 98 -10.89 12.16 -2.94
CA LEU A 98 -10.49 10.96 -2.21
C LEU A 98 -8.98 10.76 -2.28
N TYR A 99 -8.39 10.85 -3.46
CA TYR A 99 -6.95 10.70 -3.65
C TYR A 99 -6.16 11.77 -2.90
N GLN A 100 -6.55 13.04 -3.01
CA GLN A 100 -5.88 14.16 -2.34
C GLN A 100 -5.80 13.97 -0.83
N TRP A 101 -6.89 13.50 -0.21
CA TRP A 101 -6.94 13.28 1.25
C TRP A 101 -6.26 11.99 1.70
N THR A 102 -6.20 10.96 0.87
CA THR A 102 -5.70 9.64 1.26
C THR A 102 -4.29 9.36 0.80
N SER A 103 -3.80 10.14 -0.19
CA SER A 103 -2.52 9.92 -0.88
C SER A 103 -2.37 8.46 -1.33
N GLY A 104 -3.46 7.85 -1.80
CA GLY A 104 -3.47 6.47 -2.28
C GLY A 104 -3.22 5.39 -1.22
N THR A 105 -3.29 5.73 0.08
CA THR A 105 -3.05 4.76 1.15
C THR A 105 -4.31 3.94 1.42
N PRO A 106 -4.33 2.60 1.24
CA PRO A 106 -5.53 1.76 1.33
C PRO A 106 -6.30 1.90 2.64
N ARG A 107 -5.59 1.98 3.77
CA ARG A 107 -6.22 2.15 5.09
C ARG A 107 -6.99 3.47 5.19
N ARG A 108 -6.42 4.57 4.66
CA ARG A 108 -7.07 5.88 4.65
C ARG A 108 -8.25 5.92 3.69
N ILE A 109 -8.10 5.32 2.50
CA ILE A 109 -9.18 5.20 1.51
C ILE A 109 -10.37 4.49 2.14
N ASN A 110 -10.14 3.35 2.80
CA ASN A 110 -11.20 2.59 3.44
C ASN A 110 -11.91 3.39 4.54
N LEU A 111 -11.15 4.09 5.38
CA LEU A 111 -11.71 4.91 6.45
C LEU A 111 -12.61 6.02 5.87
N LEU A 112 -12.10 6.76 4.89
CA LEU A 112 -12.83 7.88 4.29
C LEU A 112 -14.05 7.38 3.51
N CYS A 113 -13.90 6.35 2.66
CA CYS A 113 -15.02 5.77 1.92
C CYS A 113 -16.14 5.25 2.85
N ASN A 114 -15.79 4.54 3.92
CA ASN A 114 -16.79 4.04 4.87
C ASN A 114 -17.60 5.19 5.48
N ARG A 115 -16.95 6.28 5.88
CA ARG A 115 -17.62 7.45 6.46
C ARG A 115 -18.48 8.18 5.43
N VAL A 116 -17.97 8.38 4.21
CA VAL A 116 -18.70 9.03 3.12
C VAL A 116 -19.94 8.23 2.74
N LEU A 117 -19.80 6.92 2.54
CA LEU A 117 -20.92 6.03 2.21
C LEU A 117 -21.98 6.02 3.32
N LEU A 118 -21.55 5.91 4.59
CA LEU A 118 -22.46 5.94 5.72
C LEU A 118 -23.20 7.28 5.79
N SER A 119 -22.51 8.41 5.66
CA SER A 119 -23.12 9.74 5.67
C SER A 119 -24.14 9.90 4.54
N THR A 120 -23.78 9.44 3.31
CA THR A 120 -24.67 9.48 2.15
C THR A 120 -25.93 8.64 2.36
N PHE A 121 -25.76 7.44 2.92
CA PHE A 121 -26.89 6.57 3.26
C PHE A 121 -27.82 7.18 4.31
N LEU A 122 -27.30 7.72 5.40
CA LEU A 122 -28.09 8.31 6.49
C LEU A 122 -28.84 9.57 6.06
N THR A 123 -28.31 10.31 5.09
CA THR A 123 -28.96 11.50 4.53
C THR A 123 -29.91 11.19 3.36
N GLY A 124 -30.04 9.91 2.96
CA GLY A 124 -30.83 9.50 1.80
C GLY A 124 -30.28 9.99 0.47
N GLY A 125 -28.98 10.34 0.44
CA GLY A 125 -28.28 10.81 -0.76
C GLY A 125 -28.04 9.67 -1.75
N THR A 126 -28.05 10.02 -3.05
CA THR A 126 -27.80 9.09 -4.16
C THR A 126 -26.49 9.38 -4.90
N GLU A 127 -25.85 10.49 -4.57
CA GLU A 127 -24.61 10.95 -5.20
C GLU A 127 -23.55 11.30 -4.16
N ILE A 128 -22.30 11.03 -4.49
CA ILE A 128 -21.12 11.37 -3.71
C ILE A 128 -20.31 12.38 -4.52
N THR A 129 -20.26 13.60 -4.03
CA THR A 129 -19.57 14.73 -4.64
C THR A 129 -18.23 15.00 -3.97
N ALA A 130 -17.32 15.73 -4.63
CA ALA A 130 -16.05 16.18 -4.05
C ALA A 130 -16.27 16.95 -2.74
N SER A 131 -17.27 17.83 -2.68
CA SER A 131 -17.58 18.59 -1.48
C SER A 131 -18.03 17.72 -0.29
N ALA A 132 -18.77 16.63 -0.56
CA ALA A 132 -19.15 15.66 0.47
C ALA A 132 -17.92 14.92 1.00
N VAL A 133 -17.01 14.51 0.12
CA VAL A 133 -15.74 13.85 0.48
C VAL A 133 -14.88 14.78 1.34
N ALA A 134 -14.67 16.03 0.88
CA ALA A 134 -13.86 17.03 1.60
C ALA A 134 -14.41 17.29 3.01
N ARG A 135 -15.71 17.48 3.14
CA ARG A 135 -16.37 17.71 4.45
C ARG A 135 -16.12 16.55 5.41
N ILE A 136 -16.34 15.33 4.98
CA ILE A 136 -16.12 14.14 5.82
C ILE A 136 -14.64 13.96 6.16
N ALA A 137 -13.74 14.25 5.21
CA ALA A 137 -12.31 14.18 5.46
C ALA A 137 -11.85 15.19 6.54
N MET A 138 -12.42 16.41 6.52
CA MET A 138 -12.17 17.42 7.56
C MET A 138 -12.69 16.97 8.92
N GLU A 139 -13.88 16.35 8.98
CA GLU A 139 -14.44 15.78 10.21
C GLU A 139 -13.52 14.70 10.80
N ILE A 140 -13.08 13.74 9.96
CA ILE A 140 -12.13 12.70 10.36
C ILE A 140 -10.83 13.31 10.90
N ARG A 141 -10.30 14.32 10.19
CA ARG A 141 -9.09 15.00 10.62
C ARG A 141 -9.25 15.72 11.95
N ALA A 142 -10.39 16.32 12.20
CA ALA A 142 -10.70 16.96 13.49
C ALA A 142 -10.78 15.92 14.64
N GLU A 143 -11.25 14.69 14.35
CA GLU A 143 -11.37 13.61 15.33
C GLU A 143 -10.02 12.95 15.67
N ILE A 144 -9.19 12.64 14.64
CA ILE A 144 -7.98 11.81 14.81
C ILE A 144 -6.66 12.57 14.53
N GLY A 145 -6.74 13.87 14.28
CA GLY A 145 -5.57 14.73 14.13
C GLY A 145 -4.69 14.39 12.92
N GLU A 146 -3.37 14.45 13.10
CA GLU A 146 -2.37 14.26 12.04
C GLU A 146 -2.33 12.84 11.45
N ALA A 147 -2.96 11.86 12.10
CA ALA A 147 -3.12 10.53 11.52
C ALA A 147 -3.89 10.53 10.19
N PHE A 148 -4.67 11.61 9.95
CA PHE A 148 -5.30 11.88 8.66
C PHE A 148 -4.77 13.23 8.13
N PRO A 149 -3.74 13.22 7.27
CA PRO A 149 -3.03 14.43 6.85
C PRO A 149 -3.92 15.40 6.05
N ALA A 150 -3.41 16.61 5.86
CA ALA A 150 -4.01 17.58 4.94
C ALA A 150 -3.97 17.05 3.50
N PRO A 151 -4.85 17.54 2.62
CA PRO A 151 -4.86 17.14 1.22
C PRO A 151 -3.49 17.40 0.58
N HIS A 152 -3.01 16.41 -0.13
CA HIS A 152 -1.75 16.52 -0.88
C HIS A 152 -1.97 17.40 -2.11
N THR A 153 -1.21 18.47 -2.21
CA THR A 153 -1.03 19.16 -3.50
C THR A 153 -0.18 18.22 -4.36
N PRO A 154 -0.60 17.84 -5.58
CA PRO A 154 0.16 16.89 -6.38
C PRO A 154 1.55 17.45 -6.69
N GLU A 155 2.57 16.78 -6.18
CA GLU A 155 3.95 17.00 -6.63
C GLU A 155 4.08 16.42 -8.05
N PRO A 156 4.76 17.13 -8.98
CA PRO A 156 4.95 16.62 -10.32
C PRO A 156 5.69 15.28 -10.29
N PRO A 157 5.40 14.35 -11.21
CA PRO A 157 5.96 13.00 -11.18
C PRO A 157 7.49 13.04 -11.20
N VAL A 158 8.09 12.49 -10.15
CA VAL A 158 9.55 12.26 -10.11
C VAL A 158 9.87 11.25 -11.19
N ALA A 159 10.67 11.67 -12.19
CA ALA A 159 11.08 10.83 -13.30
C ALA A 159 11.70 9.53 -12.80
N THR A 160 11.07 8.42 -13.13
CA THR A 160 11.58 7.08 -12.87
C THR A 160 12.91 6.91 -13.57
N ILE A 161 13.99 6.79 -12.82
CA ILE A 161 15.31 6.47 -13.39
C ILE A 161 15.21 5.03 -13.91
N SER A 162 15.13 4.88 -15.23
CA SER A 162 15.15 3.59 -15.88
C SER A 162 16.46 2.87 -15.56
N SER A 163 16.36 1.68 -15.00
CA SER A 163 17.47 0.76 -14.82
C SER A 163 18.02 0.37 -16.21
N THR A 164 19.21 0.85 -16.53
CA THR A 164 19.97 0.43 -17.70
C THR A 164 20.35 -1.05 -17.53
N PRO A 165 20.09 -1.94 -18.49
CA PRO A 165 20.57 -3.30 -18.40
C PRO A 165 22.10 -3.31 -18.56
N VAL A 166 22.77 -3.96 -17.61
CA VAL A 166 24.21 -4.24 -17.71
C VAL A 166 24.41 -5.20 -18.87
N SER A 167 25.09 -4.73 -19.91
CA SER A 167 25.53 -5.56 -21.03
C SER A 167 26.59 -6.55 -20.54
N GLU A 168 26.28 -7.84 -20.60
CA GLU A 168 27.27 -8.90 -20.55
C GLU A 168 28.22 -8.79 -21.75
N SER A 169 29.45 -8.49 -21.46
CA SER A 169 30.57 -8.78 -22.36
C SER A 169 31.31 -9.98 -21.81
N ARG A 170 31.12 -11.14 -22.46
CA ARG A 170 32.05 -12.28 -22.38
C ARG A 170 33.27 -12.03 -23.27
N PRO A 171 34.42 -12.46 -22.89
CA PRO A 171 35.32 -13.26 -23.75
C PRO A 171 35.26 -14.73 -23.41
#